data_6e15d6103f13309ef05a0064686a234b
#
_entry.id   6e15d6103f13309ef05a0064686a234b
#
_cell.length_a   1.000
_cell.length_b   1.000
_cell.length_c   1.000
_cell.angle_alpha   90.00
_cell.angle_beta   90.00
_cell.angle_gamma   90.00
#
_symmetry.space_group_name_H-M   'P 1'
#
loop_
_entity.id
_entity.type
_entity.pdbx_description
1 polymer ?
#
loop_
_entity_poly.entity_id
_entity_poly.type
_entity_poly.pdbx_seq_one_letter_code
_entity_poly.pdbx_strand_id
1 'polypeptide(L)'
;MPKLVNFILGAFSNDLAIDLGTANTCVYVKGQGIVLREPSVVAVKKDSRGNSVVLAVGQDAKRMLGRTPGNIQAIRPMKDGVIADFEVTEAMLRHFISKVHNSRRHLVRPRIMVCVPTGITQVEKRAVKESAQSAGAREVYLIEEPMAAAIGANLPIQEPTSNMVVDIGGGTTEVAVISLSGIVYSRSVRVGGDKEIPYLGLKKEENP
;
A
#
# COMPACT_ATOMS: atom_id res chain seq x y z
N MET A 1 8.40 -6.96 32.32
CA MET A 1 8.16 -5.52 32.06
C MET A 1 7.81 -5.16 30.60
N PRO A 2 8.33 -5.79 29.51
CA PRO A 2 8.03 -5.35 28.15
C PRO A 2 6.55 -5.54 27.73
N LYS A 3 5.84 -6.54 28.22
CA LYS A 3 4.44 -6.79 27.82
C LYS A 3 3.45 -5.72 28.36
N LEU A 4 3.66 -5.22 29.57
CA LEU A 4 2.80 -4.18 30.17
C LEU A 4 3.00 -2.83 29.48
N VAL A 5 4.24 -2.47 29.17
CA VAL A 5 4.56 -1.26 28.43
C VAL A 5 3.97 -1.31 27.03
N ASN A 6 4.07 -2.44 26.32
CA ASN A 6 3.46 -2.62 25.00
C ASN A 6 1.91 -2.60 25.05
N PHE A 7 1.30 -3.10 26.13
CA PHE A 7 -0.15 -3.02 26.32
C PHE A 7 -0.61 -1.57 26.53
N ILE A 8 0.08 -0.81 27.39
CA ILE A 8 -0.22 0.61 27.65
C ILE A 8 0.02 1.44 26.38
N LEU A 9 1.14 1.24 25.68
CA LEU A 9 1.43 1.94 24.42
C LEU A 9 0.42 1.55 23.32
N GLY A 10 -0.08 0.30 23.30
CA GLY A 10 -1.12 -0.15 22.38
C GLY A 10 -2.48 0.51 22.59
N ALA A 11 -2.78 0.96 23.81
CA ALA A 11 -4.00 1.71 24.11
C ALA A 11 -3.98 3.15 23.61
N PHE A 12 -2.77 3.69 23.38
CA PHE A 12 -2.55 5.07 22.89
C PHE A 12 -2.08 5.14 21.42
N SER A 13 -1.98 4.01 20.74
CA SER A 13 -1.55 3.93 19.33
C SER A 13 -2.54 3.09 18.55
N ASN A 14 -3.03 3.61 17.44
CA ASN A 14 -3.80 2.81 16.50
C ASN A 14 -2.85 1.99 15.63
N ASP A 15 -3.04 0.66 15.63
CA ASP A 15 -2.37 -0.21 14.66
C ASP A 15 -3.01 0.00 13.28
N LEU A 16 -2.18 0.18 12.29
CA LEU A 16 -2.58 0.41 10.91
C LEU A 16 -2.22 -0.81 10.04
N ALA A 17 -3.07 -1.12 9.07
CA ALA A 17 -2.68 -1.95 7.94
C ALA A 17 -2.78 -1.12 6.67
N ILE A 18 -1.77 -1.20 5.81
CA ILE A 18 -1.69 -0.47 4.56
C ILE A 18 -1.56 -1.49 3.43
N ASP A 19 -2.52 -1.44 2.52
CA ASP A 19 -2.41 -2.08 1.22
C ASP A 19 -1.84 -1.03 0.26
N LEU A 20 -0.56 -1.20 -0.11
CA LEU A 20 0.19 -0.27 -0.94
C LEU A 20 0.12 -0.69 -2.41
N GLY A 21 -1.07 -0.63 -2.98
CA GLY A 21 -1.31 -1.07 -4.35
C GLY A 21 -0.80 -0.11 -5.43
N THR A 22 -0.57 -0.65 -6.62
CA THR A 22 -0.13 0.11 -7.81
C THR A 22 -1.15 1.19 -8.22
N ALA A 23 -2.43 0.87 -8.19
CA ALA A 23 -3.50 1.80 -8.59
C ALA A 23 -4.04 2.61 -7.41
N ASN A 24 -4.31 1.97 -6.29
CA ASN A 24 -4.90 2.59 -5.11
C ASN A 24 -4.18 2.10 -3.86
N THR A 25 -4.11 2.97 -2.85
CA THR A 25 -3.66 2.65 -1.50
C THR A 25 -4.87 2.63 -0.57
N CYS A 26 -5.00 1.58 0.23
CA CYS A 26 -6.01 1.48 1.27
C CYS A 26 -5.34 1.49 2.65
N VAL A 27 -5.95 2.21 3.61
CA VAL A 27 -5.50 2.19 5.01
C VAL A 27 -6.63 1.71 5.90
N TYR A 28 -6.35 0.66 6.62
CA TYR A 28 -7.23 0.08 7.65
C TYR A 28 -6.72 0.46 9.04
N VAL A 29 -7.62 0.83 9.91
CA VAL A 29 -7.35 1.11 11.34
C VAL A 29 -8.04 0.06 12.17
N LYS A 30 -7.32 -0.54 13.11
CA LYS A 30 -7.88 -1.53 14.03
C LYS A 30 -9.08 -0.94 14.78
N GLY A 31 -10.23 -1.61 14.66
CA GLY A 31 -11.50 -1.20 15.31
C GLY A 31 -12.31 -0.15 14.56
N GLN A 32 -11.79 0.43 13.47
CA GLN A 32 -12.50 1.42 12.65
C GLN A 32 -12.76 0.92 11.22
N GLY A 33 -12.05 -0.12 10.76
CA GLY A 33 -12.15 -0.62 9.40
C GLY A 33 -11.30 0.17 8.41
N ILE A 34 -11.68 0.15 7.13
CA ILE A 34 -11.01 0.91 6.08
C ILE A 34 -11.39 2.38 6.22
N VAL A 35 -10.43 3.21 6.61
CA VAL A 35 -10.63 4.65 6.87
C VAL A 35 -10.14 5.53 5.72
N LEU A 36 -9.34 4.97 4.81
CA LEU A 36 -8.82 5.69 3.65
C LEU A 36 -8.71 4.73 2.46
N ARG A 37 -9.19 5.21 1.31
CA ARG A 37 -8.97 4.59 0.00
C ARG A 37 -8.71 5.70 -0.99
N GLU A 38 -7.46 5.79 -1.45
CA GLU A 38 -7.06 6.85 -2.36
C GLU A 38 -6.16 6.32 -3.48
N PRO A 39 -6.14 6.98 -4.64
CA PRO A 39 -5.22 6.64 -5.73
C PRO A 39 -3.76 6.72 -5.28
N SER A 40 -2.93 5.78 -5.70
CA SER A 40 -1.47 5.80 -5.50
C SER A 40 -0.82 6.76 -6.50
N VAL A 41 -1.14 8.05 -6.39
CA VAL A 41 -0.66 9.12 -7.28
C VAL A 41 -0.15 10.28 -6.44
N VAL A 42 0.95 10.87 -6.87
CA VAL A 42 1.56 12.05 -6.24
C VAL A 42 1.89 13.08 -7.30
N ALA A 43 1.47 14.32 -7.10
CA ALA A 43 1.87 15.46 -7.93
C ALA A 43 3.12 16.11 -7.32
N VAL A 44 4.19 16.16 -8.11
CA VAL A 44 5.46 16.76 -7.72
C VAL A 44 5.80 17.92 -8.65
N LYS A 45 6.41 18.96 -8.08
CA LYS A 45 7.01 20.06 -8.81
C LYS A 45 8.52 19.97 -8.66
N LYS A 46 9.26 20.05 -9.78
CA LYS A 46 10.71 20.20 -9.73
C LYS A 46 11.05 21.66 -9.47
N ASP A 47 11.83 21.92 -8.44
CA ASP A 47 12.40 23.24 -8.19
C ASP A 47 13.55 23.54 -9.18
N SER A 48 14.08 24.76 -9.13
CA SER A 48 15.22 25.18 -9.98
C SER A 48 16.53 24.44 -9.67
N ARG A 49 16.59 23.72 -8.56
CA ARG A 49 17.73 22.89 -8.12
C ARG A 49 17.54 21.41 -8.46
N GLY A 50 16.40 21.04 -9.06
CA GLY A 50 16.07 19.65 -9.41
C GLY A 50 15.44 18.83 -8.29
N ASN A 51 15.19 19.41 -7.10
CA ASN A 51 14.51 18.70 -6.01
C ASN A 51 13.01 18.58 -6.30
N SER A 52 12.42 17.46 -5.90
CA SER A 52 10.99 17.21 -6.03
C SER A 52 10.25 17.74 -4.80
N VAL A 53 9.32 18.68 -5.02
CA VAL A 53 8.42 19.18 -3.98
C VAL A 53 7.04 18.59 -4.20
N VAL A 54 6.50 17.89 -3.21
CA VAL A 54 5.16 17.28 -3.27
C VAL A 54 4.11 18.38 -3.15
N LEU A 55 3.21 18.46 -4.13
CA LEU A 55 2.11 19.43 -4.18
C LEU A 55 0.79 18.82 -3.75
N ALA A 56 0.52 17.59 -4.16
CA ALA A 56 -0.72 16.89 -3.85
C ALA A 56 -0.49 15.38 -3.82
N VAL A 57 -1.36 14.66 -3.11
CA VAL A 57 -1.33 13.20 -2.97
C VAL A 57 -2.74 12.65 -3.15
N GLY A 58 -2.85 11.43 -3.68
CA GLY A 58 -4.11 10.72 -3.76
C GLY A 58 -5.06 11.33 -4.78
N GLN A 59 -6.31 11.54 -4.37
CA GLN A 59 -7.37 12.02 -5.24
C GLN A 59 -7.07 13.41 -5.83
N ASP A 60 -6.45 14.29 -5.04
CA ASP A 60 -6.10 15.63 -5.50
C ASP A 60 -5.00 15.58 -6.57
N ALA A 61 -4.00 14.72 -6.39
CA ALA A 61 -2.97 14.48 -7.41
C ALA A 61 -3.56 13.85 -8.68
N LYS A 62 -4.52 12.92 -8.54
CA LYS A 62 -5.21 12.29 -9.68
C LYS A 62 -5.95 13.31 -10.54
N ARG A 63 -6.59 14.30 -9.93
CA ARG A 63 -7.27 15.40 -10.66
C ARG A 63 -6.33 16.27 -11.47
N MET A 64 -5.05 16.26 -11.12
CA MET A 64 -4.01 17.02 -11.82
C MET A 64 -3.41 16.27 -13.03
N LEU A 65 -3.67 14.96 -13.17
CA LEU A 65 -3.18 14.16 -14.30
C LEU A 65 -3.63 14.78 -15.64
N GLY A 66 -2.69 14.97 -16.56
CA GLY A 66 -2.95 15.55 -17.88
C GLY A 66 -3.32 17.04 -17.90
N ARG A 67 -3.34 17.72 -16.74
CA ARG A 67 -3.74 19.14 -16.61
C ARG A 67 -2.67 20.00 -15.96
N THR A 68 -1.45 19.49 -15.83
CA THR A 68 -0.36 20.19 -15.13
C THR A 68 0.51 21.00 -16.09
N PRO A 69 0.96 22.21 -15.69
CA PRO A 69 2.02 22.92 -16.39
C PRO A 69 3.30 22.09 -16.46
N GLY A 70 4.18 22.34 -17.42
CA GLY A 70 5.34 21.51 -17.74
C GLY A 70 6.36 21.25 -16.60
N ASN A 71 6.29 22.03 -15.51
CA ASN A 71 7.14 21.85 -14.33
C ASN A 71 6.48 21.02 -13.21
N ILE A 72 5.24 20.57 -13.39
CA ILE A 72 4.51 19.72 -12.46
C ILE A 72 4.25 18.37 -13.13
N GLN A 73 4.59 17.29 -12.45
CA GLN A 73 4.37 15.92 -12.91
C GLN A 73 3.52 15.17 -11.88
N ALA A 74 2.45 14.52 -12.34
CA ALA A 74 1.73 13.56 -11.54
C ALA A 74 2.27 12.17 -11.85
N ILE A 75 2.85 11.51 -10.85
CA ILE A 75 3.53 10.23 -10.96
C ILE A 75 2.88 9.18 -10.08
N ARG A 76 2.96 7.93 -10.52
CA ARG A 76 2.61 6.76 -9.71
C ARG A 76 3.90 6.21 -9.12
N PRO A 77 4.11 6.33 -7.79
CA PRO A 77 5.35 5.86 -7.15
C PRO A 77 5.43 4.34 -7.05
N MET A 78 4.28 3.66 -7.23
CA MET A 78 4.19 2.21 -7.30
C MET A 78 3.99 1.76 -8.74
N LYS A 79 4.74 0.76 -9.18
CA LYS A 79 4.64 0.18 -10.51
C LYS A 79 4.82 -1.33 -10.44
N ASP A 80 3.88 -2.06 -11.04
CA ASP A 80 3.97 -3.52 -11.13
C ASP A 80 4.21 -4.20 -9.76
N GLY A 81 3.58 -3.68 -8.69
CA GLY A 81 3.68 -4.18 -7.32
C GLY A 81 4.95 -3.78 -6.56
N VAL A 82 5.82 -2.97 -7.13
CA VAL A 82 7.08 -2.54 -6.47
C VAL A 82 7.20 -1.02 -6.38
N ILE A 83 8.04 -0.55 -5.45
CA ILE A 83 8.38 0.87 -5.35
C ILE A 83 9.25 1.27 -6.55
N ALA A 84 8.73 2.16 -7.38
CA ALA A 84 9.45 2.74 -8.51
C ALA A 84 10.19 4.03 -8.14
N ASP A 85 9.64 4.77 -7.16
CA ASP A 85 10.24 6.00 -6.62
C ASP A 85 10.12 6.01 -5.10
N PHE A 86 11.27 5.89 -4.43
CA PHE A 86 11.34 5.75 -2.99
C PHE A 86 10.91 7.01 -2.24
N GLU A 87 11.43 8.17 -2.65
CA GLU A 87 11.15 9.46 -1.98
C GLU A 87 9.67 9.83 -2.10
N VAL A 88 9.11 9.61 -3.28
CA VAL A 88 7.70 9.89 -3.53
C VAL A 88 6.78 8.91 -2.82
N THR A 89 7.17 7.63 -2.70
CA THR A 89 6.44 6.63 -1.91
C THR A 89 6.45 6.99 -0.43
N GLU A 90 7.61 7.39 0.11
CA GLU A 90 7.71 7.85 1.50
C GLU A 90 6.80 9.05 1.76
N ALA A 91 6.82 10.04 0.87
CA ALA A 91 5.98 11.23 1.00
C ALA A 91 4.48 10.88 0.93
N MET A 92 4.10 9.95 0.06
CA MET A 92 2.73 9.44 -0.05
C MET A 92 2.30 8.72 1.22
N LEU A 93 3.12 7.80 1.74
CA LEU A 93 2.84 7.09 2.98
C LEU A 93 2.74 8.06 4.17
N ARG A 94 3.66 9.01 4.27
CA ARG A 94 3.64 10.05 5.32
C ARG A 94 2.34 10.85 5.28
N HIS A 95 1.87 11.23 4.09
CA HIS A 95 0.60 11.92 3.92
C HIS A 95 -0.58 11.07 4.41
N PHE A 96 -0.67 9.81 4.00
CA PHE A 96 -1.76 8.92 4.38
C PHE A 96 -1.74 8.57 5.87
N ILE A 97 -0.57 8.29 6.44
CA ILE A 97 -0.40 8.04 7.88
C ILE A 97 -0.83 9.27 8.67
N SER A 98 -0.39 10.48 8.27
CA SER A 98 -0.74 11.72 8.96
C SER A 98 -2.23 12.02 8.89
N LYS A 99 -2.87 11.72 7.76
CA LYS A 99 -4.31 11.92 7.55
C LYS A 99 -5.16 11.03 8.45
N VAL A 100 -4.70 9.81 8.71
CA VAL A 100 -5.39 8.80 9.52
C VAL A 100 -4.98 8.90 10.99
N HIS A 101 -3.70 9.12 11.25
CA HIS A 101 -3.13 9.23 12.58
C HIS A 101 -3.15 10.68 13.04
N ASN A 102 -4.33 11.17 13.43
CA ASN A 102 -4.50 12.56 13.88
C ASN A 102 -3.70 12.80 15.16
N SER A 103 -2.56 13.45 15.02
CA SER A 103 -1.47 13.61 15.99
C SER A 103 -1.85 14.26 17.33
N ARG A 104 -3.04 14.84 17.45
CA ARG A 104 -3.52 15.42 18.72
C ARG A 104 -4.08 14.40 19.72
N ARG A 105 -4.41 13.18 19.27
CA ARG A 105 -4.95 12.10 20.12
C ARG A 105 -3.99 10.96 20.36
N HIS A 106 -2.92 10.83 19.57
CA HIS A 106 -2.02 9.69 19.64
C HIS A 106 -0.59 10.14 19.95
N LEU A 107 -0.19 9.96 21.21
CA LEU A 107 1.15 10.27 21.71
C LEU A 107 2.22 9.29 21.21
N VAL A 108 1.81 8.18 20.61
CA VAL A 108 2.71 7.09 20.22
C VAL A 108 2.56 6.79 18.74
N ARG A 109 3.71 6.68 18.06
CA ARG A 109 3.78 6.29 16.64
C ARG A 109 3.12 4.91 16.42
N PRO A 110 2.37 4.71 15.32
CA PRO A 110 1.66 3.47 15.06
C PRO A 110 2.62 2.31 14.72
N ARG A 111 2.17 1.09 15.00
CA ARG A 111 2.66 -0.11 14.32
C ARG A 111 1.93 -0.22 12.99
N ILE A 112 2.65 -0.53 11.94
CA ILE A 112 2.09 -0.61 10.59
C ILE A 112 2.37 -1.99 10.01
N MET A 113 1.33 -2.64 9.53
CA MET A 113 1.42 -3.82 8.68
C MET A 113 1.27 -3.35 7.22
N VAL A 114 2.18 -3.72 6.35
CA VAL A 114 2.12 -3.37 4.92
C VAL A 114 1.97 -4.64 4.11
N CYS A 115 0.95 -4.66 3.25
CA CYS A 115 0.77 -5.72 2.26
C CYS A 115 1.82 -5.58 1.17
N VAL A 116 2.37 -6.70 0.75
CA VAL A 116 3.39 -6.79 -0.30
C VAL A 116 3.11 -7.97 -1.22
N PRO A 117 3.42 -7.88 -2.51
CA PRO A 117 3.28 -8.99 -3.43
C PRO A 117 4.12 -10.21 -3.01
N THR A 118 3.67 -11.40 -3.40
CA THR A 118 4.47 -12.62 -3.24
C THR A 118 5.72 -12.57 -4.12
N GLY A 119 6.82 -13.10 -3.60
CA GLY A 119 8.05 -13.22 -4.39
C GLY A 119 8.85 -11.94 -4.57
N ILE A 120 8.52 -10.83 -3.88
CA ILE A 120 9.37 -9.65 -3.88
C ILE A 120 10.74 -9.93 -3.25
N THR A 121 11.77 -9.29 -3.78
CA THR A 121 13.15 -9.42 -3.33
C THR A 121 13.35 -8.88 -1.91
N GLN A 122 14.45 -9.29 -1.26
CA GLN A 122 14.81 -8.73 0.05
C GLN A 122 15.09 -7.23 0.00
N VAL A 123 15.59 -6.72 -1.13
CA VAL A 123 15.82 -5.29 -1.35
C VAL A 123 14.50 -4.53 -1.38
N GLU A 124 13.51 -5.05 -2.11
CA GLU A 124 12.16 -4.47 -2.16
C GLU A 124 11.46 -4.51 -0.79
N LYS A 125 11.55 -5.64 -0.06
CA LYS A 125 11.03 -5.75 1.31
C LYS A 125 11.65 -4.70 2.23
N ARG A 126 12.95 -4.49 2.12
CA ARG A 126 13.67 -3.48 2.90
C ARG A 126 13.22 -2.08 2.52
N ALA A 127 13.08 -1.78 1.23
CA ALA A 127 12.61 -0.50 0.74
C ALA A 127 11.23 -0.12 1.30
N VAL A 128 10.26 -1.07 1.30
CA VAL A 128 8.93 -0.86 1.89
C VAL A 128 9.02 -0.57 3.38
N LYS A 129 9.84 -1.34 4.13
CA LYS A 129 10.02 -1.12 5.58
C LYS A 129 10.61 0.26 5.87
N GLU A 130 11.67 0.63 5.17
CA GLU A 130 12.36 1.91 5.37
C GLU A 130 11.44 3.09 5.01
N SER A 131 10.68 3.01 3.90
CA SER A 131 9.68 4.03 3.54
C SER A 131 8.63 4.22 4.63
N ALA A 132 8.07 3.12 5.15
CA ALA A 132 7.06 3.20 6.19
C ALA A 132 7.62 3.72 7.54
N GLN A 133 8.85 3.35 7.90
CA GLN A 133 9.54 3.86 9.10
C GLN A 133 9.83 5.36 8.97
N SER A 134 10.37 5.81 7.84
CA SER A 134 10.64 7.22 7.55
C SER A 134 9.34 8.04 7.51
N ALA A 135 8.24 7.43 7.06
CA ALA A 135 6.92 8.05 7.07
C ALA A 135 6.31 8.18 8.48
N GLY A 136 6.91 7.57 9.51
CA GLY A 136 6.52 7.75 10.90
C GLY A 136 6.06 6.50 11.65
N ALA A 137 6.16 5.30 11.06
CA ALA A 137 5.90 4.05 11.77
C ALA A 137 6.92 3.80 12.88
N ARG A 138 6.45 3.25 14.01
CA ARG A 138 7.32 2.75 15.09
C ARG A 138 7.91 1.38 14.74
N GLU A 139 7.06 0.51 14.26
CA GLU A 139 7.37 -0.86 13.86
C GLU A 139 6.65 -1.16 12.55
N VAL A 140 7.31 -1.88 11.65
CA VAL A 140 6.76 -2.26 10.36
C VAL A 140 6.82 -3.78 10.18
N TYR A 141 5.67 -4.36 9.92
CA TYR A 141 5.49 -5.76 9.58
C TYR A 141 5.07 -5.88 8.12
N LEU A 142 5.50 -6.92 7.45
CA LEU A 142 5.07 -7.23 6.08
C LEU A 142 4.19 -8.46 6.08
N ILE A 143 3.14 -8.43 5.27
CA ILE A 143 2.28 -9.57 4.99
C ILE A 143 2.11 -9.70 3.48
N GLU A 144 2.11 -10.91 2.97
CA GLU A 144 1.87 -11.15 1.54
C GLU A 144 0.39 -10.90 1.18
N GLU A 145 0.15 -10.22 0.06
CA GLU A 145 -1.19 -9.80 -0.38
C GLU A 145 -2.20 -10.95 -0.39
N PRO A 146 -1.92 -12.14 -0.96
CA PRO A 146 -2.88 -13.23 -0.94
C PRO A 146 -3.19 -13.76 0.46
N MET A 147 -2.22 -13.71 1.38
CA MET A 147 -2.45 -14.10 2.78
C MET A 147 -3.36 -13.08 3.48
N ALA A 148 -3.13 -11.79 3.25
CA ALA A 148 -3.99 -10.74 3.79
C ALA A 148 -5.42 -10.84 3.23
N ALA A 149 -5.56 -11.12 1.93
CA ALA A 149 -6.85 -11.33 1.29
C ALA A 149 -7.58 -12.56 1.87
N ALA A 150 -6.88 -13.67 2.08
CA ALA A 150 -7.44 -14.87 2.70
C ALA A 150 -7.97 -14.61 4.12
N ILE A 151 -7.20 -13.88 4.93
CA ILE A 151 -7.60 -13.46 6.29
C ILE A 151 -8.83 -12.55 6.21
N GLY A 152 -8.82 -11.56 5.32
CA GLY A 152 -9.92 -10.63 5.13
C GLY A 152 -11.22 -11.29 4.65
N ALA A 153 -11.10 -12.37 3.86
CA ALA A 153 -12.23 -13.18 3.39
C ALA A 153 -12.68 -14.25 4.41
N ASN A 154 -12.07 -14.31 5.61
CA ASN A 154 -12.33 -15.34 6.62
C ASN A 154 -12.17 -16.77 6.10
N LEU A 155 -11.21 -17.02 5.21
CA LEU A 155 -10.92 -18.39 4.77
C LEU A 155 -10.33 -19.20 5.93
N PRO A 156 -10.63 -20.50 6.03
CA PRO A 156 -10.14 -21.36 7.12
C PRO A 156 -8.67 -21.74 6.91
N ILE A 157 -7.79 -20.73 6.87
CA ILE A 157 -6.36 -20.90 6.54
C ILE A 157 -5.57 -21.74 7.55
N GLN A 158 -6.08 -21.89 8.77
CA GLN A 158 -5.42 -22.68 9.83
C GLN A 158 -5.68 -24.18 9.68
N GLU A 159 -6.69 -24.55 8.91
CA GLU A 159 -7.05 -25.96 8.71
C GLU A 159 -6.12 -26.64 7.71
N PRO A 160 -6.03 -27.99 7.76
CA PRO A 160 -5.25 -28.76 6.76
C PRO A 160 -5.99 -28.90 5.43
N THR A 161 -6.74 -27.89 5.05
CA THR A 161 -7.45 -27.77 3.77
C THR A 161 -6.75 -26.74 2.89
N SER A 162 -6.77 -26.97 1.59
CA SER A 162 -6.19 -26.01 0.65
C SER A 162 -7.20 -24.93 0.28
N ASN A 163 -6.82 -23.68 0.51
CA ASN A 163 -7.58 -22.51 0.08
C ASN A 163 -6.81 -21.81 -1.04
N MET A 164 -7.45 -21.55 -2.17
CA MET A 164 -6.84 -20.82 -3.26
C MET A 164 -7.38 -19.39 -3.30
N VAL A 165 -6.46 -18.45 -3.42
CA VAL A 165 -6.75 -17.01 -3.60
C VAL A 165 -6.22 -16.60 -4.97
N VAL A 166 -7.03 -15.86 -5.71
CA VAL A 166 -6.62 -15.14 -6.92
C VAL A 166 -6.86 -13.67 -6.66
N ASP A 167 -5.78 -12.91 -6.60
CA ASP A 167 -5.80 -11.47 -6.36
C ASP A 167 -5.41 -10.74 -7.65
N ILE A 168 -6.30 -9.91 -8.17
CA ILE A 168 -6.11 -9.15 -9.41
C ILE A 168 -6.07 -7.67 -9.06
N GLY A 169 -4.86 -7.14 -8.94
CA GLY A 169 -4.61 -5.73 -8.70
C GLY A 169 -4.55 -4.88 -9.98
N GLY A 170 -4.16 -3.62 -9.83
CA GLY A 170 -3.95 -2.73 -10.99
C GLY A 170 -2.71 -3.09 -11.82
N GLY A 171 -1.62 -3.52 -11.16
CA GLY A 171 -0.34 -3.82 -11.80
C GLY A 171 0.09 -5.27 -11.74
N THR A 172 -0.49 -6.06 -10.86
CA THR A 172 -0.12 -7.47 -10.59
C THR A 172 -1.34 -8.36 -10.54
N THR A 173 -1.18 -9.62 -10.89
CA THR A 173 -2.12 -10.71 -10.60
C THR A 173 -1.37 -11.78 -9.84
N GLU A 174 -1.91 -12.20 -8.71
CA GLU A 174 -1.33 -13.19 -7.83
C GLU A 174 -2.26 -14.38 -7.62
N VAL A 175 -1.68 -15.57 -7.65
CA VAL A 175 -2.39 -16.80 -7.29
C VAL A 175 -1.62 -17.46 -6.15
N ALA A 176 -2.30 -17.79 -5.07
CA ALA A 176 -1.70 -18.50 -3.95
C ALA A 176 -2.59 -19.63 -3.45
N VAL A 177 -1.97 -20.71 -3.04
CA VAL A 177 -2.60 -21.82 -2.31
C VAL A 177 -2.10 -21.76 -0.88
N ILE A 178 -3.03 -21.69 0.05
CA ILE A 178 -2.79 -21.47 1.48
C ILE A 178 -3.34 -22.66 2.26
N SER A 179 -2.54 -23.22 3.16
CA SER A 179 -2.93 -24.28 4.08
C SER A 179 -2.09 -24.20 5.35
N LEU A 180 -2.65 -24.56 6.50
CA LEU A 180 -1.96 -24.56 7.81
C LEU A 180 -1.24 -23.23 8.11
N SER A 181 -1.90 -22.12 7.82
CA SER A 181 -1.40 -20.74 7.98
C SER A 181 -0.15 -20.39 7.16
N GLY A 182 0.19 -21.19 6.15
CA GLY A 182 1.32 -20.99 5.26
C GLY A 182 0.91 -20.93 3.79
N ILE A 183 1.66 -20.18 2.99
CA ILE A 183 1.53 -20.22 1.53
C ILE A 183 2.32 -21.44 1.05
N VAL A 184 1.60 -22.43 0.52
CA VAL A 184 2.18 -23.69 0.01
C VAL A 184 2.72 -23.50 -1.41
N TYR A 185 2.00 -22.71 -2.20
CA TYR A 185 2.37 -22.36 -3.57
C TYR A 185 1.91 -20.95 -3.87
N SER A 186 2.72 -20.20 -4.58
CA SER A 186 2.30 -18.89 -5.09
C SER A 186 2.95 -18.56 -6.43
N ARG A 187 2.27 -17.77 -7.22
CA ARG A 187 2.79 -17.19 -8.45
C ARG A 187 2.25 -15.79 -8.62
N SER A 188 3.14 -14.85 -8.91
CA SER A 188 2.80 -13.47 -9.23
C SER A 188 3.22 -13.16 -10.67
N VAL A 189 2.36 -12.46 -11.39
CA VAL A 189 2.66 -11.94 -12.72
C VAL A 189 2.42 -10.43 -12.73
N ARG A 190 3.29 -9.69 -13.41
CA ARG A 190 3.21 -8.22 -13.52
C ARG A 190 2.23 -7.78 -14.62
N VAL A 191 1.05 -8.35 -14.57
CA VAL A 191 -0.12 -8.03 -15.41
C VAL A 191 -1.29 -7.84 -14.46
N GLY A 192 -2.03 -6.78 -14.61
CA GLY A 192 -3.19 -6.45 -13.80
C GLY A 192 -4.18 -5.59 -14.58
N GLY A 193 -5.25 -5.19 -13.94
CA GLY A 193 -6.39 -4.52 -14.58
C GLY A 193 -5.99 -3.27 -15.41
N ASP A 194 -4.92 -2.58 -15.06
CA ASP A 194 -4.44 -1.43 -15.86
C ASP A 194 -3.87 -1.86 -17.24
N LYS A 195 -3.45 -3.12 -17.39
CA LYS A 195 -2.89 -3.68 -18.63
C LYS A 195 -3.87 -4.59 -19.39
N GLU A 196 -4.84 -5.18 -18.70
CA GLU A 196 -5.80 -6.13 -19.29
C GLU A 196 -6.85 -5.44 -20.16
N ILE A 197 -7.25 -4.20 -19.83
CA ILE A 197 -8.28 -3.46 -20.55
C ILE A 197 -8.02 -3.35 -22.07
N PRO A 198 -6.80 -3.09 -22.56
CA PRO A 198 -6.52 -3.05 -24.00
C PRO A 198 -6.73 -4.40 -24.70
N TYR A 199 -6.49 -5.53 -24.00
CA TYR A 199 -6.63 -6.86 -24.59
C TYR A 199 -8.08 -7.32 -24.66
N LEU A 200 -8.96 -6.79 -23.81
CA LEU A 200 -10.39 -7.08 -23.85
C LEU A 200 -11.17 -6.20 -24.83
N GLY A 201 -10.50 -5.29 -25.54
CA GLY A 201 -11.13 -4.34 -26.46
C GLY A 201 -12.04 -3.32 -25.74
N LEU A 202 -12.01 -3.29 -24.44
CA LEU A 202 -12.76 -2.32 -23.63
C LEU A 202 -11.97 -1.02 -23.62
N LYS A 203 -12.49 0.02 -24.24
CA LYS A 203 -11.95 1.38 -24.09
C LYS A 203 -12.10 1.75 -22.62
N LYS A 204 -11.00 2.21 -22.00
CA LYS A 204 -11.07 2.93 -20.73
C LYS A 204 -12.07 4.08 -20.95
N GLU A 205 -13.24 4.01 -20.34
CA GLU A 205 -14.09 5.20 -20.25
C GLU A 205 -13.30 6.23 -19.45
N GLU A 206 -12.79 7.23 -20.15
CA GLU A 206 -12.33 8.45 -19.53
C GLU A 206 -13.59 9.10 -18.96
N ASN A 207 -13.84 8.86 -17.67
CA ASN A 207 -14.88 9.60 -16.98
C ASN A 207 -14.49 11.09 -17.03
N PRO A 208 -15.43 11.93 -17.47
CA PRO A 208 -15.22 13.37 -17.66
C PRO A 208 -14.89 14.10 -16.35
#